data_3c4a870dfed13a7626f7008160340066
#
_entry.id   3c4a870dfed13a7626f7008160340066
#
_cell.length_a   1.000
_cell.length_b   1.000
_cell.length_c   1.000
_cell.angle_alpha   90.00
_cell.angle_beta   90.00
_cell.angle_gamma   90.00
#
_symmetry.space_group_name_H-M   'P 1'
#
loop_
_entity.id
_entity.type
_entity.pdbx_description
1 polymer ?
#
loop_
_entity_poly.entity_id
_entity_poly.type
_entity_poly.pdbx_seq_one_letter_code
_entity_poly.pdbx_strand_id
1 'polypeptide(L)'
;RYKSDSLSSQVAYSSVYPASWDWGNINNTNFLTKNLNQHIPQYCGSCWAHGAVSALSDRIKIARNAKGLDINLAIQFILNCGVESAGSCNGGDHYAAYEFISDYGSIPFDTCLAYEACSKDSSEKACQSRDYSCKPDNICRTCSTFSYLGGKCKSIDNYPNATIANYGRVSGYKNMQHEIYTNGPIACGINANAILNYKGGILDVPDESTDV
;
A
#
# COMPACT_ATOMS: atom_id res chain seq x y z
N ARG A 1 -19.40 13.30 -1.53
CA ARG A 1 -17.92 13.23 -1.68
C ARG A 1 -17.33 14.34 -0.83
N TYR A 2 -16.90 14.00 0.37
CA TYR A 2 -16.12 14.93 1.18
C TYR A 2 -14.65 14.67 0.85
N LYS A 3 -14.03 15.55 0.04
CA LYS A 3 -12.58 15.73 0.08
C LYS A 3 -12.29 16.40 1.41
N SER A 4 -11.67 15.72 2.35
CA SER A 4 -11.17 16.39 3.52
C SER A 4 -9.97 17.21 3.11
N ASP A 5 -10.16 18.49 2.90
CA ASP A 5 -9.06 19.44 2.88
C ASP A 5 -8.32 19.30 4.20
N SER A 6 -7.03 18.97 4.10
CA SER A 6 -6.03 18.87 5.16
C SER A 6 -6.60 18.72 6.58
N LEU A 7 -6.33 17.62 7.25
CA LEU A 7 -6.46 17.45 8.72
C LEU A 7 -5.57 18.44 9.51
N SER A 8 -5.46 19.69 9.06
CA SER A 8 -4.74 20.78 9.69
C SER A 8 -5.61 21.61 10.63
N SER A 9 -6.76 21.09 11.06
CA SER A 9 -7.49 21.70 12.17
C SER A 9 -6.66 21.49 13.44
N GLN A 10 -6.25 22.57 14.05
CA GLN A 10 -5.57 22.64 15.33
C GLN A 10 -6.37 21.87 16.39
N VAL A 11 -6.14 20.56 16.47
CA VAL A 11 -6.58 19.77 17.61
C VAL A 11 -5.67 20.20 18.77
N ALA A 12 -6.25 20.74 19.83
CA ALA A 12 -5.52 21.05 21.05
C ALA A 12 -5.03 19.73 21.65
N TYR A 13 -3.79 19.35 21.35
CA TYR A 13 -3.18 18.12 21.84
C TYR A 13 -2.79 18.29 23.32
N SER A 14 -3.70 17.92 24.21
CA SER A 14 -3.39 17.77 25.64
C SER A 14 -2.94 16.35 26.03
N SER A 15 -2.83 15.44 25.04
CA SER A 15 -2.48 14.06 25.29
C SER A 15 -0.96 13.86 25.35
N VAL A 16 -0.50 13.32 26.45
CA VAL A 16 0.87 12.82 26.58
C VAL A 16 0.93 11.45 25.90
N TYR A 17 1.58 11.37 24.73
CA TYR A 17 1.82 10.10 24.05
C TYR A 17 2.95 9.34 24.74
N PRO A 18 2.96 7.99 24.65
CA PRO A 18 4.10 7.22 25.15
C PRO A 18 5.36 7.59 24.36
N ALA A 19 6.51 7.48 25.03
CA ALA A 19 7.81 7.75 24.39
C ALA A 19 8.13 6.79 23.22
N SER A 20 7.50 5.61 23.20
CA SER A 20 7.61 4.61 22.16
C SER A 20 6.26 3.97 21.89
N TRP A 21 5.95 3.71 20.61
CA TRP A 21 4.75 3.01 20.20
C TRP A 21 5.06 2.09 19.02
N ASP A 22 4.65 0.83 19.13
CA ASP A 22 4.86 -0.18 18.09
C ASP A 22 3.56 -0.98 17.86
N TRP A 23 2.91 -0.75 16.75
CA TRP A 23 1.73 -1.50 16.35
C TRP A 23 1.99 -3.00 16.12
N GLY A 24 3.25 -3.37 15.91
CA GLY A 24 3.67 -4.77 15.81
C GLY A 24 3.64 -5.51 17.16
N ASN A 25 3.59 -4.77 18.29
CA ASN A 25 3.57 -5.37 19.62
C ASN A 25 2.81 -4.52 20.63
N ILE A 26 1.49 -4.55 20.56
CA ILE A 26 0.62 -3.94 21.58
C ILE A 26 0.07 -5.04 22.49
N ASN A 27 0.55 -5.11 23.71
CA ASN A 27 0.16 -6.15 24.69
C ASN A 27 0.31 -7.58 24.12
N ASN A 28 1.43 -7.86 23.47
CA ASN A 28 1.74 -9.13 22.79
C ASN A 28 0.82 -9.43 21.58
N THR A 29 0.12 -8.46 21.06
CA THR A 29 -0.68 -8.58 19.83
C THR A 29 -0.01 -7.79 18.70
N ASN A 30 0.20 -8.46 17.57
CA ASN A 30 0.68 -7.83 16.34
C ASN A 30 -0.51 -7.32 15.52
N PHE A 31 -0.58 -6.01 15.32
CA PHE A 31 -1.59 -5.32 14.51
C PHE A 31 -1.11 -5.02 13.10
N LEU A 32 0.12 -5.37 12.75
CA LEU A 32 0.67 -5.17 11.41
C LEU A 32 0.47 -6.42 10.54
N THR A 33 0.31 -6.20 9.25
CA THR A 33 0.31 -7.24 8.22
C THR A 33 1.75 -7.63 7.85
N LYS A 34 1.93 -8.60 6.95
CA LYS A 34 3.25 -9.08 6.56
C LYS A 34 4.02 -8.03 5.74
N ASN A 35 5.33 -8.02 5.89
CA ASN A 35 6.22 -7.26 5.02
C ASN A 35 6.28 -7.90 3.62
N LEU A 36 6.22 -7.06 2.61
CA LEU A 36 6.30 -7.44 1.20
C LEU A 36 7.58 -6.89 0.57
N ASN A 37 8.04 -7.54 -0.50
CA ASN A 37 9.19 -7.09 -1.26
C ASN A 37 8.75 -6.68 -2.67
N GLN A 38 8.93 -5.40 -3.00
CA GLN A 38 8.52 -4.85 -4.29
C GLN A 38 9.32 -5.39 -5.48
N HIS A 39 10.51 -5.94 -5.25
CA HIS A 39 11.41 -6.45 -6.29
C HIS A 39 11.31 -7.97 -6.49
N ILE A 40 10.26 -8.61 -6.05
CA ILE A 40 9.99 -10.02 -6.28
C ILE A 40 8.69 -10.17 -7.06
N PRO A 41 8.70 -10.84 -8.24
CA PRO A 41 9.76 -11.68 -8.83
C PRO A 41 10.86 -10.92 -9.58
N GLN A 42 10.73 -9.62 -9.85
CA GLN A 42 11.74 -8.80 -10.53
C GLN A 42 11.69 -7.35 -10.03
N TYR A 43 12.57 -6.52 -10.58
CA TYR A 43 12.60 -5.10 -10.25
C TYR A 43 11.29 -4.40 -10.65
N CYS A 44 10.74 -3.62 -9.74
CA CYS A 44 9.61 -2.71 -9.96
C CYS A 44 9.69 -1.57 -8.94
N GLY A 45 9.68 -0.33 -9.40
CA GLY A 45 9.71 0.87 -8.55
C GLY A 45 8.33 1.20 -7.96
N SER A 46 7.73 0.25 -7.25
CA SER A 46 6.38 0.36 -6.68
C SER A 46 6.37 0.60 -5.16
N CYS A 47 7.43 1.20 -4.60
CA CYS A 47 7.51 1.52 -3.17
C CYS A 47 6.34 2.39 -2.71
N TRP A 48 5.93 3.35 -3.51
CA TRP A 48 4.77 4.21 -3.29
C TRP A 48 3.46 3.41 -3.10
N ALA A 49 3.23 2.40 -3.95
CA ALA A 49 2.05 1.53 -3.84
C ALA A 49 2.16 0.57 -2.65
N HIS A 50 3.35 0.00 -2.38
CA HIS A 50 3.60 -0.85 -1.22
C HIS A 50 3.39 -0.09 0.08
N GLY A 51 3.94 1.10 0.24
CA GLY A 51 3.76 1.93 1.42
C GLY A 51 2.29 2.29 1.67
N ALA A 52 1.57 2.73 0.61
CA ALA A 52 0.16 3.06 0.71
C ALA A 52 -0.71 1.86 1.09
N VAL A 53 -0.55 0.73 0.37
CA VAL A 53 -1.40 -0.45 0.55
C VAL A 53 -1.08 -1.18 1.84
N SER A 54 0.19 -1.24 2.27
CA SER A 54 0.56 -1.82 3.57
C SER A 54 -0.03 -1.03 4.73
N ALA A 55 0.07 0.30 4.71
CA ALA A 55 -0.54 1.14 5.74
C ALA A 55 -2.07 0.97 5.77
N LEU A 56 -2.74 0.86 4.61
CA LEU A 56 -4.18 0.62 4.54
C LEU A 56 -4.54 -0.76 5.12
N SER A 57 -3.80 -1.81 4.77
CA SER A 57 -4.02 -3.17 5.29
C SER A 57 -3.84 -3.24 6.81
N ASP A 58 -2.81 -2.59 7.33
CA ASP A 58 -2.55 -2.49 8.77
C ASP A 58 -3.70 -1.76 9.49
N ARG A 59 -4.16 -0.64 8.96
CA ARG A 59 -5.30 0.12 9.53
C ARG A 59 -6.59 -0.70 9.53
N ILE A 60 -6.84 -1.52 8.52
CA ILE A 60 -7.96 -2.46 8.51
C ILE A 60 -7.81 -3.48 9.64
N LYS A 61 -6.61 -4.02 9.85
CA LYS A 61 -6.34 -4.96 10.95
C LYS A 61 -6.51 -4.31 12.32
N ILE A 62 -6.05 -3.07 12.49
CA ILE A 62 -6.25 -2.27 13.70
C ILE A 62 -7.76 -2.05 13.96
N ALA A 63 -8.53 -1.62 12.96
CA ALA A 63 -9.97 -1.40 13.08
C ALA A 63 -10.73 -2.68 13.45
N ARG A 64 -10.23 -3.84 13.04
CA ARG A 64 -10.77 -5.17 13.39
C ARG A 64 -10.26 -5.69 14.74
N ASN A 65 -9.42 -4.90 15.44
CA ASN A 65 -8.78 -5.31 16.69
C ASN A 65 -7.98 -6.62 16.54
N ALA A 66 -7.26 -6.76 15.44
CA ALA A 66 -6.47 -7.94 15.04
C ALA A 66 -7.28 -9.26 14.98
N LYS A 67 -8.61 -9.19 14.86
CA LYS A 67 -9.46 -10.38 14.77
C LYS A 67 -9.59 -10.87 13.33
N GLY A 68 -9.64 -12.19 13.17
CA GLY A 68 -9.77 -12.86 11.87
C GLY A 68 -8.44 -13.01 11.14
N LEU A 69 -8.51 -13.36 9.86
CA LEU A 69 -7.34 -13.52 9.00
C LEU A 69 -6.78 -12.18 8.56
N ASP A 70 -5.48 -12.11 8.34
CA ASP A 70 -4.82 -10.95 7.76
C ASP A 70 -5.31 -10.73 6.33
N ILE A 71 -5.65 -9.48 6.05
CA ILE A 71 -6.09 -9.05 4.72
C ILE A 71 -4.88 -8.40 4.05
N ASN A 72 -4.47 -8.99 2.91
CA ASN A 72 -3.49 -8.37 2.03
C ASN A 72 -4.23 -7.85 0.80
N LEU A 73 -4.04 -6.59 0.48
CA LEU A 73 -4.68 -5.95 -0.66
C LEU A 73 -3.81 -6.05 -1.91
N ALA A 74 -4.44 -6.07 -3.08
CA ALA A 74 -3.76 -6.32 -4.35
C ALA A 74 -3.01 -5.08 -4.84
N ILE A 75 -1.73 -4.97 -4.54
CA ILE A 75 -0.85 -3.93 -5.10
C ILE A 75 -0.84 -3.99 -6.64
N GLN A 76 -0.87 -5.19 -7.21
CA GLN A 76 -0.91 -5.38 -8.66
C GLN A 76 -2.13 -4.72 -9.32
N PHE A 77 -3.26 -4.64 -8.62
CA PHE A 77 -4.44 -3.92 -9.12
C PHE A 77 -4.15 -2.44 -9.38
N ILE A 78 -3.41 -1.77 -8.49
CA ILE A 78 -3.04 -0.37 -8.69
C ILE A 78 -2.08 -0.24 -9.87
N LEU A 79 -1.12 -1.17 -10.02
CA LEU A 79 -0.19 -1.18 -11.15
C LEU A 79 -0.88 -1.47 -12.49
N ASN A 80 -2.03 -2.14 -12.50
CA ASN A 80 -2.81 -2.42 -13.71
C ASN A 80 -3.78 -1.29 -14.05
N CYS A 81 -4.46 -0.75 -13.05
CA CYS A 81 -5.59 0.17 -13.25
C CYS A 81 -5.31 1.62 -12.86
N GLY A 82 -4.31 1.87 -12.00
CA GLY A 82 -3.96 3.20 -11.51
C GLY A 82 -2.78 3.86 -12.23
N VAL A 83 -2.29 3.30 -13.33
CA VAL A 83 -1.09 3.77 -14.03
C VAL A 83 -1.15 5.25 -14.39
N GLU A 84 -2.28 5.68 -14.94
CA GLU A 84 -2.45 7.06 -15.42
C GLU A 84 -2.65 8.10 -14.29
N SER A 85 -3.04 7.64 -13.10
CA SER A 85 -3.39 8.53 -11.98
C SER A 85 -2.43 8.45 -10.81
N ALA A 86 -1.92 7.26 -10.49
CA ALA A 86 -1.12 7.02 -9.29
C ALA A 86 0.33 6.65 -9.58
N GLY A 87 0.60 5.94 -10.70
CA GLY A 87 1.95 5.57 -11.10
C GLY A 87 2.10 4.10 -11.51
N SER A 88 3.35 3.72 -11.78
CA SER A 88 3.71 2.44 -12.38
C SER A 88 4.95 1.82 -11.69
N CYS A 89 5.55 0.79 -12.32
CA CYS A 89 6.86 0.27 -11.92
C CYS A 89 8.01 1.28 -12.12
N ASN A 90 7.77 2.41 -12.79
CA ASN A 90 8.74 3.49 -12.99
C ASN A 90 8.64 4.59 -11.92
N GLY A 91 7.76 4.44 -10.94
CA GLY A 91 7.51 5.38 -9.86
C GLY A 91 6.06 5.82 -9.77
N GLY A 92 5.71 6.52 -8.71
CA GLY A 92 4.35 6.99 -8.48
C GLY A 92 4.20 7.72 -7.14
N ASP A 93 2.96 8.01 -6.76
CA ASP A 93 2.64 8.77 -5.56
C ASP A 93 1.68 8.00 -4.65
N HIS A 94 2.05 7.86 -3.39
CA HIS A 94 1.27 7.12 -2.39
C HIS A 94 -0.06 7.80 -2.04
N TYR A 95 -0.15 9.14 -2.14
CA TYR A 95 -1.40 9.86 -1.94
C TYR A 95 -2.34 9.63 -3.12
N ALA A 96 -1.81 9.70 -4.35
CA ALA A 96 -2.58 9.39 -5.55
C ALA A 96 -3.07 7.93 -5.59
N ALA A 97 -2.34 7.00 -4.95
CA ALA A 97 -2.84 5.63 -4.76
C ALA A 97 -4.12 5.58 -3.93
N TYR A 98 -4.19 6.34 -2.83
CA TYR A 98 -5.42 6.43 -2.03
C TYR A 98 -6.56 7.11 -2.79
N GLU A 99 -6.26 8.18 -3.52
CA GLU A 99 -7.23 8.87 -4.37
C GLU A 99 -7.80 7.91 -5.42
N PHE A 100 -6.94 7.18 -6.12
CA PHE A 100 -7.36 6.17 -7.09
C PHE A 100 -8.26 5.10 -6.48
N ILE A 101 -7.90 4.51 -5.33
CA ILE A 101 -8.71 3.48 -4.65
C ILE A 101 -10.07 4.06 -4.24
N SER A 102 -10.09 5.28 -3.73
CA SER A 102 -11.32 5.98 -3.33
C SER A 102 -12.24 6.26 -4.51
N ASP A 103 -11.69 6.73 -5.63
CA ASP A 103 -12.46 7.07 -6.84
C ASP A 103 -12.93 5.82 -7.59
N TYR A 104 -12.13 4.76 -7.62
CA TYR A 104 -12.53 3.46 -8.15
C TYR A 104 -13.61 2.81 -7.28
N GLY A 105 -13.61 3.10 -5.98
CA GLY A 105 -14.58 2.62 -4.99
C GLY A 105 -14.14 1.42 -4.18
N SER A 106 -13.08 0.71 -4.58
CA SER A 106 -12.54 -0.43 -3.84
C SER A 106 -11.15 -0.86 -4.31
N ILE A 107 -10.49 -1.69 -3.52
CA ILE A 107 -9.29 -2.43 -3.87
C ILE A 107 -9.50 -3.92 -3.56
N PRO A 108 -9.26 -4.86 -4.51
CA PRO A 108 -9.41 -6.28 -4.28
C PRO A 108 -8.36 -6.82 -3.31
N PHE A 109 -8.62 -8.00 -2.73
CA PHE A 109 -7.62 -8.73 -1.97
C PHE A 109 -6.58 -9.34 -2.93
N ASP A 110 -5.35 -9.55 -2.46
CA ASP A 110 -4.25 -10.13 -3.25
C ASP A 110 -4.50 -11.58 -3.67
N THR A 111 -5.41 -12.29 -3.00
CA THR A 111 -5.90 -13.60 -3.43
C THR A 111 -6.60 -13.58 -4.79
N CYS A 112 -7.15 -12.42 -5.17
CA CYS A 112 -7.71 -12.19 -6.51
C CYS A 112 -6.65 -12.04 -7.59
N LEU A 113 -5.54 -11.38 -7.23
CA LEU A 113 -4.50 -10.96 -8.15
C LEU A 113 -3.16 -10.87 -7.42
N ALA A 114 -2.31 -11.88 -7.63
CA ALA A 114 -0.97 -11.90 -7.03
C ALA A 114 -0.10 -10.77 -7.58
N TYR A 115 0.83 -10.28 -6.76
CA TYR A 115 1.82 -9.31 -7.18
C TYR A 115 2.80 -9.92 -8.17
N GLU A 116 2.97 -9.30 -9.32
CA GLU A 116 3.82 -9.76 -10.42
C GLU A 116 5.01 -8.82 -10.69
N ALA A 117 5.10 -7.71 -9.97
CA ALA A 117 6.13 -6.67 -10.16
C ALA A 117 6.20 -6.16 -11.61
N CYS A 118 5.05 -5.98 -12.24
CA CYS A 118 4.90 -5.51 -13.61
C CYS A 118 3.81 -4.44 -13.70
N SER A 119 3.99 -3.52 -14.63
CA SER A 119 2.98 -2.59 -15.11
C SER A 119 3.01 -2.53 -16.64
N LYS A 120 2.02 -1.89 -17.24
CA LYS A 120 1.90 -1.77 -18.70
C LYS A 120 3.16 -1.20 -19.39
N ASP A 121 3.86 -0.32 -18.69
CA ASP A 121 5.05 0.39 -19.16
C ASP A 121 6.37 -0.22 -18.67
N SER A 122 6.33 -1.42 -18.05
CA SER A 122 7.53 -2.12 -17.61
C SER A 122 8.40 -2.58 -18.77
N SER A 123 9.70 -2.33 -18.68
CA SER A 123 10.72 -2.77 -19.64
C SER A 123 11.21 -4.19 -19.41
N GLU A 124 10.96 -4.75 -18.24
CA GLU A 124 11.40 -6.07 -17.84
C GLU A 124 10.85 -7.14 -18.79
N LYS A 125 11.73 -8.02 -19.28
CA LYS A 125 11.39 -9.05 -20.29
C LYS A 125 10.22 -9.96 -19.84
N ALA A 126 10.16 -10.28 -18.55
CA ALA A 126 9.09 -11.08 -18.00
C ALA A 126 7.72 -10.39 -18.09
N CYS A 127 7.68 -9.05 -18.05
CA CYS A 127 6.47 -8.27 -18.14
C CYS A 127 5.92 -8.13 -19.57
N GLN A 128 6.76 -8.36 -20.59
CA GLN A 128 6.36 -8.20 -22.00
C GLN A 128 5.49 -9.34 -22.52
N SER A 129 5.42 -10.46 -21.79
CA SER A 129 4.64 -11.64 -22.19
C SER A 129 3.15 -11.57 -21.85
N ARG A 130 2.72 -10.54 -21.10
CA ARG A 130 1.33 -10.37 -20.63
C ARG A 130 0.84 -8.95 -20.84
N ASP A 131 -0.48 -8.86 -20.89
CA ASP A 131 -1.18 -7.59 -20.88
C ASP A 131 -1.51 -7.19 -19.43
N TYR A 132 -1.02 -6.05 -19.00
CA TYR A 132 -1.27 -5.43 -17.68
C TYR A 132 -2.26 -4.26 -17.76
N SER A 133 -3.06 -4.17 -18.85
CA SER A 133 -4.11 -3.17 -18.92
C SER A 133 -5.24 -3.43 -17.91
N CYS A 134 -5.98 -2.38 -17.56
CA CYS A 134 -7.12 -2.48 -16.65
C CYS A 134 -8.30 -3.18 -17.32
N LYS A 135 -8.40 -4.49 -17.12
CA LYS A 135 -9.51 -5.35 -17.59
C LYS A 135 -10.02 -6.20 -16.42
N PRO A 136 -11.23 -6.76 -16.50
CA PRO A 136 -11.81 -7.58 -15.43
C PRO A 136 -10.89 -8.71 -14.93
N ASP A 137 -10.24 -9.45 -15.82
CA ASP A 137 -9.30 -10.53 -15.46
C ASP A 137 -7.93 -10.04 -14.95
N ASN A 138 -7.63 -8.76 -15.06
CA ASN A 138 -6.49 -8.10 -14.44
C ASN A 138 -6.86 -7.33 -13.15
N ILE A 139 -8.10 -7.50 -12.68
CA ILE A 139 -8.59 -6.99 -11.40
C ILE A 139 -8.78 -8.14 -10.41
N CYS A 140 -9.61 -9.13 -10.78
CA CYS A 140 -9.80 -10.34 -9.99
C CYS A 140 -10.13 -11.51 -10.90
N ARG A 141 -9.42 -12.62 -10.77
CA ARG A 141 -9.59 -13.79 -11.65
C ARG A 141 -9.47 -15.11 -10.91
N THR A 142 -10.11 -16.12 -11.47
CA THR A 142 -9.91 -17.53 -11.12
C THR A 142 -9.52 -18.31 -12.37
N CYS A 143 -8.75 -19.40 -12.21
CA CYS A 143 -8.26 -20.24 -13.29
C CYS A 143 -8.67 -21.69 -13.08
N SER A 144 -9.11 -22.38 -14.13
CA SER A 144 -9.69 -23.72 -14.03
C SER A 144 -8.64 -24.83 -13.77
N THR A 145 -7.42 -24.67 -14.29
CA THR A 145 -6.27 -25.57 -14.10
C THR A 145 -4.99 -24.85 -14.51
N PHE A 146 -3.86 -25.56 -14.47
CA PHE A 146 -2.57 -25.04 -14.90
C PHE A 146 -2.58 -24.65 -16.39
N SER A 147 -1.94 -23.52 -16.74
CA SER A 147 -1.89 -23.00 -18.11
C SER A 147 -1.30 -24.01 -19.11
N TYR A 148 -0.27 -24.77 -18.69
CA TYR A 148 0.35 -25.81 -19.52
C TYR A 148 -0.57 -27.01 -19.79
N LEU A 149 -1.66 -27.16 -19.04
CA LEU A 149 -2.72 -28.17 -19.27
C LEU A 149 -3.92 -27.53 -20.03
N GLY A 150 -3.77 -26.34 -20.59
CA GLY A 150 -4.83 -25.63 -21.31
C GLY A 150 -5.84 -24.94 -20.39
N GLY A 151 -5.48 -24.66 -19.14
CA GLY A 151 -6.33 -23.94 -18.20
C GLY A 151 -6.64 -22.53 -18.68
N LYS A 152 -7.88 -22.11 -18.44
CA LYS A 152 -8.38 -20.77 -18.77
C LYS A 152 -8.70 -20.01 -17.50
N CYS A 153 -8.28 -18.75 -17.46
CA CYS A 153 -8.70 -17.80 -16.42
C CYS A 153 -9.94 -17.04 -16.87
N LYS A 154 -10.78 -16.70 -15.92
CA LYS A 154 -11.93 -15.81 -16.12
C LYS A 154 -12.03 -14.81 -14.97
N SER A 155 -12.56 -13.64 -15.25
CA SER A 155 -12.85 -12.63 -14.24
C SER A 155 -13.88 -13.10 -13.21
N ILE A 156 -13.78 -12.52 -12.03
CA ILE A 156 -14.75 -12.64 -10.95
C ILE A 156 -15.32 -11.25 -10.71
N ASP A 157 -16.64 -11.09 -10.84
CA ASP A 157 -17.29 -9.78 -10.70
C ASP A 157 -17.53 -9.42 -9.22
N ASN A 158 -17.90 -10.41 -8.39
CA ASN A 158 -18.09 -10.24 -6.95
C ASN A 158 -16.92 -10.86 -6.20
N TYR A 159 -15.96 -10.05 -5.80
CA TYR A 159 -14.74 -10.47 -5.14
C TYR A 159 -14.55 -9.76 -3.78
N PRO A 160 -13.81 -10.39 -2.85
CA PRO A 160 -13.43 -9.74 -1.60
C PRO A 160 -12.62 -8.48 -1.86
N ASN A 161 -13.02 -7.38 -1.26
CA ASN A 161 -12.37 -6.10 -1.44
C ASN A 161 -12.41 -5.27 -0.16
N ALA A 162 -11.65 -4.19 -0.14
CA ALA A 162 -11.70 -3.16 0.87
C ALA A 162 -11.98 -1.80 0.23
N THR A 163 -12.52 -0.88 1.01
CA THR A 163 -12.84 0.48 0.58
C THR A 163 -12.11 1.51 1.45
N ILE A 164 -11.92 2.70 0.93
CA ILE A 164 -11.41 3.85 1.66
C ILE A 164 -12.57 4.81 1.92
N ALA A 165 -12.90 5.02 3.20
CA ALA A 165 -13.92 6.00 3.59
C ALA A 165 -13.37 7.43 3.56
N ASN A 166 -12.10 7.61 3.93
CA ASN A 166 -11.43 8.90 4.00
C ASN A 166 -9.91 8.73 3.85
N TYR A 167 -9.23 9.71 3.26
CA TYR A 167 -7.78 9.79 3.14
C TYR A 167 -7.35 11.24 3.18
N GLY A 168 -6.08 11.50 3.50
CA GLY A 168 -5.58 12.85 3.62
C GLY A 168 -4.08 12.90 3.83
N ARG A 169 -3.55 14.11 3.95
CA ARG A 169 -2.14 14.38 4.24
C ARG A 169 -2.00 14.78 5.69
N VAL A 170 -0.94 14.32 6.33
CA VAL A 170 -0.57 14.75 7.67
C VAL A 170 0.88 15.24 7.65
N SER A 171 1.16 16.35 8.29
CA SER A 171 2.49 16.94 8.37
C SER A 171 2.78 17.49 9.78
N GLY A 172 4.05 17.60 10.10
CA GLY A 172 4.53 18.04 11.40
C GLY A 172 4.55 16.93 12.44
N TYR A 173 5.62 16.90 13.23
CA TYR A 173 5.93 15.84 14.19
C TYR A 173 4.74 15.45 15.08
N LYS A 174 4.10 16.42 15.74
CA LYS A 174 2.99 16.15 16.67
C LYS A 174 1.76 15.58 15.97
N ASN A 175 1.44 16.05 14.77
CA ASN A 175 0.30 15.58 14.00
C ASN A 175 0.55 14.14 13.51
N MET A 176 1.75 13.87 13.01
CA MET A 176 2.15 12.52 12.56
C MET A 176 2.16 11.54 13.73
N GLN A 177 2.69 11.95 14.89
CA GLN A 177 2.69 11.14 16.11
C GLN A 177 1.26 10.83 16.57
N HIS A 178 0.37 11.82 16.54
CA HIS A 178 -1.05 11.64 16.87
C HIS A 178 -1.72 10.65 15.91
N GLU A 179 -1.55 10.85 14.62
CA GLU A 179 -2.16 10.03 13.59
C GLU A 179 -1.70 8.57 13.71
N ILE A 180 -0.38 8.35 13.86
CA ILE A 180 0.18 7.01 14.02
C ILE A 180 -0.36 6.33 15.29
N TYR A 181 -0.38 7.05 16.40
CA TYR A 181 -0.84 6.49 17.68
C TYR A 181 -2.33 6.16 17.69
N THR A 182 -3.14 7.02 17.07
CA THR A 182 -4.61 6.93 17.16
C THR A 182 -5.19 6.01 16.08
N ASN A 183 -4.68 6.11 14.84
CA ASN A 183 -5.32 5.54 13.67
C ASN A 183 -4.49 4.47 12.95
N GLY A 184 -3.19 4.37 13.25
CA GLY A 184 -2.32 3.38 12.65
C GLY A 184 -1.21 3.96 11.75
N PRO A 185 -0.42 3.11 11.08
CA PRO A 185 0.69 3.50 10.23
C PRO A 185 0.30 4.52 9.15
N ILE A 186 1.25 5.37 8.77
CA ILE A 186 1.13 6.33 7.66
C ILE A 186 2.16 5.99 6.57
N ALA A 187 1.79 6.19 5.31
CA ALA A 187 2.72 6.12 4.20
C ALA A 187 3.51 7.44 4.09
N CYS A 188 4.82 7.35 3.90
CA CYS A 188 5.68 8.51 3.71
C CYS A 188 6.83 8.19 2.75
N GLY A 189 7.36 9.22 2.09
CA GLY A 189 8.59 9.14 1.32
C GLY A 189 9.81 9.37 2.21
N ILE A 190 10.93 8.74 1.87
CA ILE A 190 12.24 8.95 2.52
C ILE A 190 13.33 8.96 1.46
N ASN A 191 14.45 9.61 1.77
CA ASN A 191 15.65 9.48 0.95
C ASN A 191 16.23 8.07 1.08
N ALA A 192 16.10 7.27 0.01
CA ALA A 192 16.55 5.87 0.00
C ALA A 192 18.08 5.73 0.17
N ASN A 193 18.89 6.73 -0.19
CA ASN A 193 20.33 6.67 -0.04
C ASN A 193 20.75 6.48 1.42
N ALA A 194 20.00 7.08 2.36
CA ALA A 194 20.29 6.96 3.78
C ALA A 194 20.10 5.54 4.35
N ILE A 195 19.31 4.69 3.67
CA ILE A 195 18.96 3.35 4.14
C ILE A 195 19.59 2.20 3.35
N LEU A 196 20.40 2.48 2.32
CA LEU A 196 21.02 1.43 1.49
C LEU A 196 21.83 0.41 2.29
N ASN A 197 22.44 0.82 3.40
CA ASN A 197 23.24 -0.03 4.27
C ASN A 197 22.57 -0.26 5.64
N TYR A 198 21.27 0.06 5.77
CA TYR A 198 20.55 -0.09 7.03
C TYR A 198 20.47 -1.55 7.46
N LYS A 199 20.80 -1.81 8.74
CA LYS A 199 20.82 -3.15 9.33
C LYS A 199 19.88 -3.31 10.52
N GLY A 200 19.28 -2.23 10.99
CA GLY A 200 18.33 -2.25 12.10
C GLY A 200 18.45 -1.05 13.04
N GLY A 201 17.49 -0.93 13.96
CA GLY A 201 17.41 0.15 14.95
C GLY A 201 16.80 1.44 14.41
N ILE A 202 16.96 2.52 15.14
CA ILE A 202 16.55 3.86 14.74
C ILE A 202 17.72 4.50 13.99
N LEU A 203 17.47 4.88 12.73
CA LEU A 203 18.45 5.60 11.94
C LEU A 203 18.19 7.10 12.11
N ASP A 204 19.17 7.81 12.63
CA ASP A 204 19.22 9.27 12.71
C ASP A 204 20.33 9.76 11.81
N VAL A 205 19.97 10.37 10.68
CA VAL A 205 20.93 10.98 9.75
C VAL A 205 20.76 12.48 9.81
N PRO A 206 21.86 13.24 9.98
CA PRO A 206 21.81 14.70 9.87
C PRO A 206 21.26 15.10 8.50
N ASP A 207 20.51 16.17 8.48
CA ASP A 207 19.76 16.74 7.35
C ASP A 207 20.63 16.91 6.10
N GLU A 208 20.82 15.85 5.31
CA GLU A 208 21.37 15.92 3.98
C GLU A 208 20.23 15.79 2.98
N SER A 209 19.82 16.94 2.47
CA SER A 209 18.86 17.18 1.38
C SER A 209 17.61 16.27 1.35
N THR A 210 16.48 16.89 1.56
CA THR A 210 15.11 16.32 1.44
C THR A 210 14.68 16.05 -0.01
N ASP A 211 15.59 15.79 -0.92
CA ASP A 211 15.23 15.40 -2.29
C ASP A 211 14.75 13.93 -2.28
N VAL A 212 13.44 13.79 -2.28
CA VAL A 212 12.70 12.52 -2.44
C VAL A 212 12.22 12.41 -3.87
#